data_434f87d4abbd2405edd2ade07bf277f9
#
_entry.id   434f87d4abbd2405edd2ade07bf277f9
#
_cell.length_a   1.000
_cell.length_b   1.000
_cell.length_c   1.000
_cell.angle_alpha   90.00
_cell.angle_beta   90.00
_cell.angle_gamma   90.00
#
_symmetry.space_group_name_H-M   'P 1'
#
loop_
_entity.id
_entity.type
_entity.pdbx_description
1 polymer ?
#
loop_
_entity_poly.entity_id
_entity_poly.type
_entity_poly.pdbx_seq_one_letter_code
_entity_poly.pdbx_strand_id
1 'polypeptide(L)'
;MANNSSNNAATVHPVDVVIMAAGKGTRMKSRLPKVLHQLAGRALLQHVVDTAATLQARNIVVITGHGAMEVESALAPSKPKPELNPELIPESNSQTLVRGFELKFVRQEPQLGTGHAVQQTVPALADDGIVVVLSGDVPLTQPDTLKNLIAACGGDKLALLTLEFANPAGYGRIVRDGDAVQAIVEQKDATDAQKQIKEIYSGIMAVPAAHLKKWLARLDNKNAQSEYYLTDIVKFAVADGVGVVGHQIGDEVQVAGVNSPVQLAELERAYQTRLAHQFMEQGVRLADPARFDVRGSLTCAQDVSIDVNCVFEGVVSLGDRVKIGANCVISNCTIAAGATIHAFTHIEGEKLGASVGAGAIVGPFARLRPGARLGEDVHIGNFVEVKNSTLAKGAKANHLAYLGDAVVGERVNYGAGSITANYDGAFKHTTTIEADVHIGSNCVLVAPVTIGAGGTVGGGSTITKDTPSGALSVARGKQAIIANWKRPSK
;
A
#
# COMPACT_ATOMS: atom_id res chain seq x y z
N MET A 1 -21.47 -55.26 13.19
CA MET A 1 -20.44 -54.75 12.27
C MET A 1 -20.27 -53.26 12.61
N ALA A 2 -19.20 -52.97 13.34
CA ALA A 2 -18.92 -51.58 13.78
C ALA A 2 -18.10 -50.90 12.67
N ASN A 3 -18.70 -49.83 12.11
CA ASN A 3 -17.99 -48.94 11.20
C ASN A 3 -17.02 -48.06 12.00
N ASN A 4 -15.73 -48.38 11.94
CA ASN A 4 -14.66 -47.49 12.34
C ASN A 4 -14.44 -46.45 11.23
N SER A 5 -15.12 -45.32 11.30
CA SER A 5 -14.73 -44.12 10.59
C SER A 5 -13.57 -43.47 11.37
N SER A 6 -12.33 -43.80 10.99
CA SER A 6 -11.15 -43.07 11.45
C SER A 6 -11.22 -41.63 10.91
N ASN A 7 -11.62 -40.69 11.78
CA ASN A 7 -11.39 -39.27 11.58
C ASN A 7 -9.89 -39.02 11.52
N ASN A 8 -9.32 -38.94 10.32
CA ASN A 8 -7.98 -38.42 10.09
C ASN A 8 -8.05 -36.87 10.27
N ALA A 9 -8.01 -36.43 11.52
CA ALA A 9 -7.75 -35.02 11.80
C ALA A 9 -6.29 -34.77 11.30
N ALA A 10 -6.15 -33.99 10.24
CA ALA A 10 -4.83 -33.56 9.76
C ALA A 10 -4.07 -32.96 10.94
N THR A 11 -2.92 -33.51 11.27
CA THR A 11 -2.08 -33.03 12.36
C THR A 11 -1.64 -31.59 12.02
N VAL A 12 -2.12 -30.61 12.74
CA VAL A 12 -1.71 -29.20 12.54
C VAL A 12 -0.33 -29.05 13.17
N HIS A 13 0.69 -28.93 12.33
CA HIS A 13 2.06 -28.66 12.78
C HIS A 13 2.24 -27.18 13.07
N PRO A 14 2.87 -26.78 14.19
CA PRO A 14 3.29 -25.40 14.41
C PRO A 14 4.21 -24.91 13.28
N VAL A 15 4.05 -23.67 12.86
CA VAL A 15 4.83 -23.07 11.77
C VAL A 15 5.72 -21.96 12.31
N ASP A 16 7.00 -21.99 12.01
CA ASP A 16 7.91 -20.85 12.13
C ASP A 16 8.28 -20.37 10.73
N VAL A 17 8.41 -19.08 10.54
CA VAL A 17 8.81 -18.47 9.26
C VAL A 17 10.16 -17.79 9.40
N VAL A 18 11.06 -18.07 8.46
CA VAL A 18 12.37 -17.44 8.33
C VAL A 18 12.37 -16.60 7.06
N ILE A 19 12.70 -15.32 7.15
CA ILE A 19 12.75 -14.40 6.00
C ILE A 19 14.18 -13.91 5.81
N MET A 20 14.79 -14.25 4.67
CA MET A 20 16.14 -13.81 4.32
C MET A 20 16.12 -12.39 3.77
N ALA A 21 16.69 -11.43 4.52
CA ALA A 21 16.73 -10.02 4.17
C ALA A 21 18.13 -9.37 4.33
N ALA A 22 19.21 -10.17 4.40
CA ALA A 22 20.58 -9.71 4.68
C ALA A 22 21.36 -9.23 3.45
N GLY A 23 20.81 -9.40 2.24
CA GLY A 23 21.53 -9.17 0.97
C GLY A 23 21.87 -7.70 0.70
N LYS A 24 23.05 -7.43 0.11
CA LYS A 24 23.55 -6.07 -0.20
C LYS A 24 22.77 -5.33 -1.29
N GLY A 25 22.08 -6.03 -2.19
CA GLY A 25 21.26 -5.43 -3.24
C GLY A 25 21.99 -4.47 -4.20
N THR A 26 23.25 -4.71 -4.53
CA THR A 26 24.11 -3.80 -5.31
C THR A 26 23.54 -3.43 -6.69
N ARG A 27 22.75 -4.30 -7.30
CA ARG A 27 22.09 -4.08 -8.61
C ARG A 27 20.99 -3.02 -8.56
N MET A 28 20.46 -2.69 -7.37
CA MET A 28 19.49 -1.61 -7.19
C MET A 28 20.10 -0.22 -7.36
N LYS A 29 21.43 -0.08 -7.27
CA LYS A 29 22.17 1.20 -7.35
C LYS A 29 21.59 2.28 -6.42
N SER A 30 21.14 1.88 -5.25
CA SER A 30 20.48 2.72 -4.25
C SER A 30 21.20 2.64 -2.90
N ARG A 31 21.10 3.70 -2.09
CA ARG A 31 21.54 3.69 -0.69
C ARG A 31 20.53 2.98 0.22
N LEU A 32 19.25 2.94 -0.21
CA LEU A 32 18.20 2.25 0.53
C LEU A 32 18.44 0.73 0.44
N PRO A 33 18.38 -0.02 1.55
CA PRO A 33 18.39 -1.47 1.51
C PRO A 33 17.36 -2.05 0.54
N LYS A 34 17.75 -3.05 -0.25
CA LYS A 34 16.91 -3.62 -1.32
C LYS A 34 15.49 -3.92 -0.86
N VAL A 35 15.35 -4.56 0.29
CA VAL A 35 14.07 -5.02 0.84
C VAL A 35 13.17 -3.89 1.36
N LEU A 36 13.68 -2.66 1.45
CA LEU A 36 12.91 -1.47 1.84
C LEU A 36 12.39 -0.66 0.64
N HIS A 37 12.79 -1.01 -0.60
CA HIS A 37 12.15 -0.42 -1.77
C HIS A 37 10.66 -0.75 -1.76
N GLN A 38 9.86 0.20 -2.26
CA GLN A 38 8.41 0.09 -2.15
C GLN A 38 7.78 -0.52 -3.40
N LEU A 39 6.81 -1.38 -3.19
CA LEU A 39 5.85 -1.89 -4.14
C LEU A 39 4.46 -1.51 -3.63
N ALA A 40 3.66 -0.84 -4.44
CA ALA A 40 2.35 -0.31 -4.05
C ALA A 40 2.36 0.52 -2.75
N GLY A 41 3.40 1.35 -2.56
CA GLY A 41 3.55 2.22 -1.39
C GLY A 41 4.01 1.51 -0.10
N ARG A 42 4.35 0.19 -0.14
CA ARG A 42 4.81 -0.60 1.01
C ARG A 42 6.14 -1.27 0.71
N ALA A 43 7.00 -1.38 1.72
CA ALA A 43 8.30 -2.05 1.56
C ALA A 43 8.13 -3.50 1.08
N LEU A 44 9.00 -3.98 0.19
CA LEU A 44 9.01 -5.37 -0.29
C LEU A 44 8.94 -6.36 0.89
N LEU A 45 9.78 -6.15 1.89
CA LEU A 45 9.83 -7.00 3.07
C LEU A 45 8.53 -6.98 3.88
N GLN A 46 7.81 -5.85 3.91
CA GLN A 46 6.52 -5.76 4.60
C GLN A 46 5.47 -6.66 3.94
N HIS A 47 5.45 -6.74 2.60
CA HIS A 47 4.56 -7.67 1.89
C HIS A 47 4.85 -9.13 2.30
N VAL A 48 6.14 -9.51 2.39
CA VAL A 48 6.53 -10.88 2.79
C VAL A 48 6.14 -11.16 4.25
N VAL A 49 6.35 -10.20 5.16
CA VAL A 49 5.94 -10.33 6.58
C VAL A 49 4.42 -10.47 6.71
N ASP A 50 3.65 -9.69 5.94
CA ASP A 50 2.19 -9.76 5.98
C ASP A 50 1.68 -11.10 5.44
N THR A 51 2.27 -11.60 4.35
CA THR A 51 1.96 -12.93 3.84
C THR A 51 2.30 -14.01 4.87
N ALA A 52 3.48 -13.93 5.50
CA ALA A 52 3.89 -14.85 6.58
C ALA A 52 2.92 -14.83 7.77
N ALA A 53 2.42 -13.66 8.14
CA ALA A 53 1.44 -13.50 9.22
C ALA A 53 0.13 -14.26 8.96
N THR A 54 -0.31 -14.39 7.70
CA THR A 54 -1.52 -15.15 7.34
C THR A 54 -1.40 -16.65 7.58
N LEU A 55 -0.18 -17.18 7.74
CA LEU A 55 0.09 -18.59 8.03
C LEU A 55 -0.13 -18.95 9.51
N GLN A 56 -0.54 -18.01 10.35
CA GLN A 56 -0.62 -18.17 11.80
C GLN A 56 0.71 -18.66 12.41
N ALA A 57 1.81 -18.14 11.89
CA ALA A 57 3.14 -18.50 12.31
C ALA A 57 3.36 -18.20 13.79
N ARG A 58 3.97 -19.16 14.53
CA ARG A 58 4.38 -19.00 15.94
C ARG A 58 5.43 -17.89 16.08
N ASN A 59 6.45 -17.93 15.20
CA ASN A 59 7.50 -16.90 15.11
C ASN A 59 7.73 -16.52 13.66
N ILE A 60 8.04 -15.23 13.43
CA ILE A 60 8.60 -14.75 12.17
C ILE A 60 10.00 -14.20 12.48
N VAL A 61 11.02 -14.86 11.95
CA VAL A 61 12.43 -14.51 12.16
C VAL A 61 12.98 -13.87 10.90
N VAL A 62 13.30 -12.58 10.95
CA VAL A 62 13.88 -11.83 9.83
C VAL A 62 15.40 -11.81 9.98
N ILE A 63 16.10 -12.30 8.97
CA ILE A 63 17.57 -12.26 8.92
C ILE A 63 18.00 -10.94 8.31
N THR A 64 18.63 -10.08 9.09
CA THR A 64 19.16 -8.78 8.66
C THR A 64 20.69 -8.83 8.47
N GLY A 65 21.24 -7.89 7.75
CA GLY A 65 22.68 -7.78 7.48
C GLY A 65 23.04 -6.39 7.00
N HIS A 66 23.15 -6.19 5.69
CA HIS A 66 23.39 -4.85 5.16
C HIS A 66 22.20 -3.93 5.43
N GLY A 67 22.42 -2.78 6.09
CA GLY A 67 21.34 -1.86 6.48
C GLY A 67 20.43 -2.39 7.59
N ALA A 68 20.97 -3.25 8.48
CA ALA A 68 20.16 -3.93 9.50
C ALA A 68 19.32 -2.97 10.36
N MET A 69 19.90 -1.84 10.81
CA MET A 69 19.19 -0.87 11.65
C MET A 69 17.99 -0.25 10.92
N GLU A 70 18.15 0.10 9.65
CA GLU A 70 17.06 0.66 8.84
C GLU A 70 15.96 -0.38 8.61
N VAL A 71 16.31 -1.63 8.33
CA VAL A 71 15.36 -2.72 8.11
C VAL A 71 14.59 -3.04 9.40
N GLU A 72 15.29 -3.18 10.53
CA GLU A 72 14.69 -3.45 11.84
C GLU A 72 13.77 -2.30 12.28
N SER A 73 14.19 -1.04 12.08
CA SER A 73 13.38 0.14 12.38
C SER A 73 12.13 0.25 11.50
N ALA A 74 12.22 -0.10 10.22
CA ALA A 74 11.09 -0.04 9.29
C ALA A 74 9.99 -1.06 9.61
N LEU A 75 10.37 -2.23 10.17
CA LEU A 75 9.44 -3.29 10.57
C LEU A 75 9.03 -3.22 12.05
N ALA A 76 9.73 -2.42 12.86
CA ALA A 76 9.35 -2.24 14.26
C ALA A 76 7.89 -1.79 14.32
N PRO A 77 7.10 -2.28 15.31
CA PRO A 77 5.74 -1.80 15.48
C PRO A 77 5.80 -0.29 15.61
N SER A 78 5.29 0.42 14.62
CA SER A 78 5.10 1.87 14.74
C SER A 78 4.28 2.09 16.00
N LYS A 79 4.72 2.99 16.90
CA LYS A 79 3.84 3.50 17.96
C LYS A 79 2.51 3.82 17.28
N PRO A 80 1.35 3.48 17.89
CA PRO A 80 0.06 3.75 17.25
C PRO A 80 0.12 5.19 16.74
N LYS A 81 0.01 5.34 15.42
CA LYS A 81 -0.16 6.68 14.83
C LYS A 81 -1.37 7.26 15.53
N PRO A 82 -1.36 8.56 15.93
CA PRO A 82 -2.54 9.18 16.47
C PRO A 82 -3.69 8.82 15.54
N GLU A 83 -4.71 8.18 16.11
CA GLU A 83 -5.82 7.58 15.37
C GLU A 83 -6.39 8.63 14.41
N LEU A 84 -6.44 8.30 13.13
CA LEU A 84 -7.38 8.93 12.22
C LEU A 84 -8.73 8.82 12.92
N ASN A 85 -9.42 9.96 13.07
CA ASN A 85 -10.68 10.07 13.80
C ASN A 85 -11.53 8.80 13.61
N PRO A 86 -11.89 8.05 14.67
CA PRO A 86 -12.55 6.74 14.58
C PRO A 86 -13.82 6.74 13.71
N GLU A 87 -14.48 7.89 13.56
CA GLU A 87 -15.66 8.08 12.71
C GLU A 87 -15.39 7.92 11.20
N LEU A 88 -14.10 7.86 10.78
CA LEU A 88 -13.70 7.77 9.36
C LEU A 88 -13.28 6.36 8.93
N ILE A 89 -13.27 5.39 9.84
CA ILE A 89 -12.89 4.01 9.55
C ILE A 89 -14.14 3.15 9.61
N PRO A 90 -14.62 2.56 8.49
CA PRO A 90 -15.64 1.53 8.55
C PRO A 90 -15.13 0.38 9.43
N GLU A 91 -15.94 -0.11 10.38
CA GLU A 91 -15.57 -1.19 11.32
C GLU A 91 -15.06 -2.47 10.64
N SER A 92 -15.35 -2.66 9.35
CA SER A 92 -14.89 -3.80 8.54
C SER A 92 -13.42 -3.76 8.14
N ASN A 93 -12.71 -2.66 8.33
CA ASN A 93 -11.32 -2.47 7.87
C ASN A 93 -10.28 -2.25 8.98
N SER A 94 -10.63 -2.44 10.23
CA SER A 94 -9.65 -2.59 11.30
C SER A 94 -8.98 -3.98 11.25
N GLN A 95 -8.48 -4.39 10.10
CA GLN A 95 -7.36 -5.33 10.00
C GLN A 95 -6.06 -4.61 10.42
N THR A 96 -6.06 -3.99 11.59
CA THR A 96 -4.91 -4.13 12.46
C THR A 96 -4.84 -5.63 12.70
N LEU A 97 -4.04 -6.33 11.90
CA LEU A 97 -3.63 -7.69 12.19
C LEU A 97 -3.20 -7.64 13.66
N VAL A 98 -4.04 -8.17 14.54
CA VAL A 98 -3.59 -8.53 15.88
C VAL A 98 -2.44 -9.47 15.61
N ARG A 99 -1.19 -8.97 15.80
CA ARG A 99 0.02 -9.75 15.55
C ARG A 99 0.01 -10.87 16.57
N GLY A 100 -0.58 -11.99 16.22
CA GLY A 100 -0.56 -13.22 16.99
C GLY A 100 0.79 -13.95 16.90
N PHE A 101 1.83 -13.31 16.33
CA PHE A 101 3.16 -13.87 16.15
C PHE A 101 4.22 -12.96 16.80
N GLU A 102 5.32 -13.58 17.20
CA GLU A 102 6.53 -12.87 17.67
C GLU A 102 7.44 -12.55 16.48
N LEU A 103 7.74 -11.26 16.24
CA LEU A 103 8.68 -10.81 15.22
C LEU A 103 10.07 -10.71 15.85
N LYS A 104 11.01 -11.52 15.35
CA LYS A 104 12.40 -11.58 15.82
C LYS A 104 13.35 -11.14 14.71
N PHE A 105 14.46 -10.52 15.09
CA PHE A 105 15.54 -10.19 14.17
C PHE A 105 16.81 -10.95 14.57
N VAL A 106 17.50 -11.51 13.57
CA VAL A 106 18.81 -12.10 13.73
C VAL A 106 19.75 -11.51 12.69
N ARG A 107 21.00 -11.27 13.06
CA ARG A 107 21.97 -10.65 12.16
C ARG A 107 22.87 -11.70 11.53
N GLN A 108 23.06 -11.60 10.23
CA GLN A 108 24.07 -12.34 9.49
C GLN A 108 25.31 -11.47 9.30
N GLU A 109 26.39 -11.77 10.02
CA GLU A 109 27.65 -11.04 9.93
C GLU A 109 28.83 -11.99 10.16
N PRO A 110 29.77 -12.16 9.20
CA PRO A 110 29.71 -11.69 7.80
C PRO A 110 28.71 -12.45 6.94
N GLN A 111 28.42 -11.95 5.72
CA GLN A 111 27.49 -12.61 4.79
C GLN A 111 28.22 -13.69 3.98
N LEU A 112 28.07 -14.94 4.39
CA LEU A 112 28.77 -16.10 3.83
C LEU A 112 27.85 -17.08 3.06
N GLY A 113 26.74 -16.56 2.51
CA GLY A 113 25.78 -17.35 1.73
C GLY A 113 24.44 -17.60 2.43
N THR A 114 23.49 -18.20 1.70
CA THR A 114 22.10 -18.41 2.15
C THR A 114 21.99 -19.41 3.30
N GLY A 115 22.81 -20.47 3.28
CA GLY A 115 22.87 -21.43 4.38
C GLY A 115 23.38 -20.81 5.67
N HIS A 116 24.45 -19.99 5.59
CA HIS A 116 24.97 -19.25 6.74
C HIS A 116 23.92 -18.27 7.29
N ALA A 117 23.10 -17.65 6.42
CA ALA A 117 22.01 -16.78 6.87
C ALA A 117 21.01 -17.55 7.74
N VAL A 118 20.53 -18.70 7.26
CA VAL A 118 19.54 -19.50 7.99
C VAL A 118 20.15 -20.15 9.24
N GLN A 119 21.45 -20.47 9.27
CA GLN A 119 22.14 -20.94 10.49
C GLN A 119 21.99 -19.94 11.66
N GLN A 120 21.97 -18.62 11.39
CA GLN A 120 21.81 -17.61 12.44
C GLN A 120 20.45 -17.70 13.13
N THR A 121 19.44 -18.31 12.50
CA THR A 121 18.09 -18.43 13.08
C THR A 121 17.93 -19.61 14.04
N VAL A 122 18.85 -20.57 14.04
CA VAL A 122 18.75 -21.83 14.82
C VAL A 122 18.39 -21.59 16.31
N PRO A 123 18.97 -20.60 17.02
CA PRO A 123 18.62 -20.34 18.43
C PRO A 123 17.19 -19.78 18.61
N ALA A 124 16.60 -19.21 17.56
CA ALA A 124 15.27 -18.61 17.60
C ALA A 124 14.15 -19.57 17.15
N LEU A 125 14.50 -20.73 16.59
CA LEU A 125 13.56 -21.74 16.10
C LEU A 125 13.33 -22.83 17.17
N ALA A 126 12.10 -23.32 17.24
CA ALA A 126 11.77 -24.49 18.04
C ALA A 126 12.31 -25.79 17.39
N ASP A 127 12.28 -26.90 18.14
CA ASP A 127 12.73 -28.20 17.63
C ASP A 127 11.61 -28.99 16.94
N ASP A 128 10.37 -28.55 17.10
CA ASP A 128 9.17 -29.14 16.54
C ASP A 128 8.55 -28.27 15.44
N GLY A 129 7.69 -28.88 14.65
CA GLY A 129 6.92 -28.18 13.62
C GLY A 129 7.65 -28.01 12.29
N ILE A 130 7.19 -27.07 11.50
CA ILE A 130 7.67 -26.79 10.13
C ILE A 130 8.27 -25.39 10.08
N VAL A 131 9.45 -25.27 9.47
CA VAL A 131 10.07 -23.98 9.16
C VAL A 131 9.83 -23.67 7.68
N VAL A 132 9.21 -22.53 7.40
CA VAL A 132 9.07 -21.99 6.05
C VAL A 132 10.15 -20.95 5.83
N VAL A 133 10.97 -21.12 4.81
CA VAL A 133 12.03 -20.16 4.44
C VAL A 133 11.55 -19.34 3.25
N LEU A 134 11.56 -18.01 3.39
CA LEU A 134 11.15 -17.03 2.40
C LEU A 134 12.30 -16.05 2.08
N SER A 135 12.21 -15.39 0.94
CA SER A 135 13.10 -14.28 0.56
C SER A 135 12.41 -12.94 0.71
N GLY A 136 13.03 -11.98 1.40
CA GLY A 136 12.45 -10.65 1.68
C GLY A 136 12.30 -9.74 0.45
N ASP A 137 12.82 -10.16 -0.70
CA ASP A 137 12.71 -9.49 -2.00
C ASP A 137 11.74 -10.19 -2.97
N VAL A 138 10.97 -11.20 -2.50
CA VAL A 138 9.94 -11.92 -3.26
C VAL A 138 8.57 -11.59 -2.67
N PRO A 139 8.00 -10.40 -2.97
CA PRO A 139 6.87 -9.84 -2.22
C PRO A 139 5.50 -10.39 -2.59
N LEU A 140 5.37 -11.11 -3.73
CA LEU A 140 4.06 -11.45 -4.30
C LEU A 140 3.65 -12.91 -4.14
N THR A 141 4.37 -13.67 -3.31
CA THR A 141 4.00 -15.06 -2.96
C THR A 141 2.63 -15.08 -2.27
N GLN A 142 1.73 -15.94 -2.75
CA GLN A 142 0.37 -16.02 -2.24
C GLN A 142 0.28 -16.89 -0.99
N PRO A 143 -0.60 -16.52 -0.01
CA PRO A 143 -0.82 -17.32 1.19
C PRO A 143 -1.19 -18.79 0.91
N ASP A 144 -2.05 -19.02 -0.07
CA ASP A 144 -2.51 -20.39 -0.38
C ASP A 144 -1.41 -21.26 -1.00
N THR A 145 -0.51 -20.64 -1.78
CA THR A 145 0.70 -21.34 -2.27
C THR A 145 1.57 -21.80 -1.11
N LEU A 146 1.77 -20.97 -0.09
CA LEU A 146 2.54 -21.34 1.10
C LEU A 146 1.82 -22.39 1.96
N LYS A 147 0.51 -22.31 2.13
CA LYS A 147 -0.28 -23.33 2.82
C LYS A 147 -0.17 -24.69 2.13
N ASN A 148 -0.25 -24.71 0.79
CA ASN A 148 -0.09 -25.93 0.01
C ASN A 148 1.34 -26.49 0.12
N LEU A 149 2.37 -25.65 0.16
CA LEU A 149 3.75 -26.04 0.38
C LEU A 149 3.94 -26.66 1.78
N ILE A 150 3.36 -26.07 2.82
CA ILE A 150 3.34 -26.58 4.19
C ILE A 150 2.65 -27.94 4.25
N ALA A 151 1.51 -28.09 3.58
CA ALA A 151 0.78 -29.34 3.49
C ALA A 151 1.60 -30.43 2.77
N ALA A 152 2.33 -30.08 1.70
CA ALA A 152 3.23 -31.00 0.99
C ALA A 152 4.41 -31.45 1.86
N CYS A 153 4.89 -30.59 2.76
CA CYS A 153 5.91 -30.94 3.77
C CYS A 153 5.37 -31.93 4.79
N GLY A 154 4.14 -31.76 5.29
CA GLY A 154 3.46 -32.66 6.22
C GLY A 154 4.19 -32.91 7.55
N GLY A 155 5.29 -32.20 7.80
CA GLY A 155 6.12 -32.36 8.99
C GLY A 155 7.15 -33.49 8.91
N ASP A 156 7.20 -34.26 7.83
CA ASP A 156 8.08 -35.41 7.60
C ASP A 156 8.94 -35.33 6.33
N LYS A 157 8.65 -34.37 5.42
CA LYS A 157 9.33 -34.21 4.14
C LYS A 157 9.92 -32.81 3.99
N LEU A 158 10.95 -32.68 3.14
CA LEU A 158 11.39 -31.38 2.63
C LEU A 158 10.55 -31.01 1.41
N ALA A 159 9.77 -29.92 1.47
CA ALA A 159 9.00 -29.41 0.34
C ALA A 159 9.67 -28.19 -0.27
N LEU A 160 9.86 -28.19 -1.58
CA LEU A 160 10.46 -27.10 -2.37
C LEU A 160 9.39 -26.47 -3.23
N LEU A 161 9.30 -25.16 -3.24
CA LEU A 161 8.47 -24.46 -4.23
C LEU A 161 9.25 -24.36 -5.54
N THR A 162 8.73 -24.97 -6.60
CA THR A 162 9.38 -25.08 -7.92
C THR A 162 8.49 -24.53 -9.01
N LEU A 163 9.08 -24.21 -10.15
CA LEU A 163 8.37 -23.85 -11.36
C LEU A 163 9.26 -24.05 -12.59
N GLU A 164 8.67 -24.12 -13.78
CA GLU A 164 9.40 -24.15 -15.04
C GLU A 164 9.53 -22.76 -15.63
N PHE A 165 10.78 -22.37 -15.93
CA PHE A 165 11.07 -21.13 -16.65
C PHE A 165 11.51 -21.42 -18.08
N ALA A 166 11.02 -20.60 -19.02
CA ALA A 166 11.52 -20.62 -20.40
C ALA A 166 13.03 -20.30 -20.44
N ASN A 167 13.48 -19.34 -19.64
CA ASN A 167 14.89 -19.00 -19.42
C ASN A 167 15.25 -19.14 -17.94
N PRO A 168 15.78 -20.28 -17.51
CA PRO A 168 16.09 -20.54 -16.12
C PRO A 168 17.44 -19.96 -15.64
N ALA A 169 18.11 -19.15 -16.44
CA ALA A 169 19.43 -18.59 -16.13
C ALA A 169 19.43 -17.85 -14.78
N GLY A 170 20.42 -18.13 -13.94
CA GLY A 170 20.60 -17.50 -12.63
C GLY A 170 19.90 -18.20 -11.46
N TYR A 171 19.07 -19.20 -11.71
CA TYR A 171 18.39 -19.97 -10.66
C TYR A 171 19.07 -21.32 -10.39
N GLY A 172 18.82 -21.90 -9.22
CA GLY A 172 19.14 -23.28 -8.90
C GLY A 172 18.25 -24.26 -9.69
N ARG A 173 18.86 -25.31 -10.27
CA ARG A 173 18.14 -26.31 -11.05
C ARG A 173 17.71 -27.46 -10.18
N ILE A 174 16.47 -27.92 -10.35
CA ILE A 174 15.96 -29.14 -9.71
C ILE A 174 16.46 -30.35 -10.50
N VAL A 175 17.33 -31.13 -9.88
CA VAL A 175 17.83 -32.42 -10.45
C VAL A 175 16.95 -33.53 -9.93
N ARG A 176 16.38 -34.31 -10.87
CA ARG A 176 15.50 -35.45 -10.55
C ARG A 176 16.06 -36.78 -11.06
N ASP A 177 15.62 -37.83 -10.40
CA ASP A 177 15.68 -39.19 -10.87
C ASP A 177 14.25 -39.73 -10.92
N GLY A 178 13.71 -39.85 -12.12
CA GLY A 178 12.25 -39.99 -12.31
C GLY A 178 11.50 -38.81 -11.67
N ASP A 179 10.53 -39.09 -10.81
CA ASP A 179 9.75 -38.06 -10.09
C ASP A 179 10.45 -37.57 -8.82
N ALA A 180 11.50 -38.29 -8.35
CA ALA A 180 12.18 -37.96 -7.10
C ALA A 180 13.19 -36.83 -7.27
N VAL A 181 13.09 -35.81 -6.44
CA VAL A 181 14.10 -34.75 -6.36
C VAL A 181 15.36 -35.27 -5.68
N GLN A 182 16.51 -35.15 -6.34
CA GLN A 182 17.81 -35.59 -5.85
C GLN A 182 18.68 -34.47 -5.33
N ALA A 183 18.65 -33.32 -5.98
CA ALA A 183 19.46 -32.16 -5.62
C ALA A 183 18.92 -30.87 -6.20
N ILE A 184 19.37 -29.77 -5.62
CA ILE A 184 19.37 -28.45 -6.28
C ILE A 184 20.81 -28.13 -6.66
N VAL A 185 21.06 -27.75 -7.91
CA VAL A 185 22.40 -27.37 -8.37
C VAL A 185 22.37 -25.90 -8.78
N GLU A 186 23.20 -25.11 -8.10
CA GLU A 186 23.32 -23.68 -8.35
C GLU A 186 23.88 -23.39 -9.76
N GLN A 187 23.46 -22.28 -10.38
CA GLN A 187 23.83 -21.90 -11.75
C GLN A 187 25.35 -21.98 -12.02
N LYS A 188 26.18 -21.60 -11.03
CA LYS A 188 27.63 -21.55 -11.20
C LYS A 188 28.31 -22.91 -11.07
N ASP A 189 27.66 -23.84 -10.41
CA ASP A 189 28.15 -25.21 -10.22
C ASP A 189 27.51 -26.22 -11.19
N ALA A 190 26.53 -25.77 -11.98
CA ALA A 190 25.80 -26.61 -12.93
C ALA A 190 26.62 -26.95 -14.17
N THR A 191 26.61 -28.23 -14.55
CA THR A 191 27.13 -28.73 -15.85
C THR A 191 26.27 -28.17 -16.99
N ASP A 192 26.77 -28.22 -18.23
CA ASP A 192 26.02 -27.71 -19.39
C ASP A 192 24.70 -28.49 -19.59
N ALA A 193 24.67 -29.79 -19.28
CA ALA A 193 23.45 -30.58 -19.31
C ALA A 193 22.45 -30.12 -18.23
N GLN A 194 22.90 -29.84 -17.02
CA GLN A 194 22.06 -29.35 -15.92
C GLN A 194 21.54 -27.94 -16.18
N LYS A 195 22.29 -27.07 -16.88
CA LYS A 195 21.83 -25.75 -17.28
C LYS A 195 20.61 -25.78 -18.23
N GLN A 196 20.39 -26.90 -18.92
CA GLN A 196 19.21 -27.07 -19.80
C GLN A 196 17.94 -27.44 -19.04
N ILE A 197 18.05 -27.84 -17.77
CA ILE A 197 16.88 -28.11 -16.93
C ILE A 197 16.09 -26.82 -16.76
N LYS A 198 14.79 -26.89 -17.05
CA LYS A 198 13.87 -25.73 -16.96
C LYS A 198 13.23 -25.58 -15.61
N GLU A 199 13.09 -26.67 -14.85
CA GLU A 199 12.57 -26.63 -13.50
C GLU A 199 13.59 -26.00 -12.54
N ILE A 200 13.17 -24.92 -11.90
CA ILE A 200 14.01 -24.14 -10.99
C ILE A 200 13.49 -24.20 -9.56
N TYR A 201 14.40 -23.98 -8.61
CA TYR A 201 14.08 -23.69 -7.22
C TYR A 201 13.82 -22.20 -7.03
N SER A 202 12.66 -21.87 -6.46
CA SER A 202 12.20 -20.47 -6.29
C SER A 202 12.89 -19.70 -5.16
N GLY A 203 13.67 -20.38 -4.31
CA GLY A 203 14.19 -19.80 -3.06
C GLY A 203 13.26 -20.01 -1.85
N ILE A 204 12.13 -20.69 -2.02
CA ILE A 204 11.11 -20.92 -0.98
C ILE A 204 11.01 -22.42 -0.68
N MET A 205 11.03 -22.78 0.60
CA MET A 205 10.91 -24.17 1.05
C MET A 205 10.18 -24.29 2.38
N ALA A 206 9.62 -25.46 2.64
CA ALA A 206 9.10 -25.87 3.95
C ALA A 206 9.84 -27.11 4.43
N VAL A 207 10.35 -27.07 5.65
CA VAL A 207 11.29 -28.08 6.19
C VAL A 207 10.87 -28.45 7.62
N PRO A 208 10.87 -29.74 8.02
CA PRO A 208 10.70 -30.09 9.43
C PRO A 208 11.84 -29.50 10.28
N ALA A 209 11.51 -28.80 11.36
CA ALA A 209 12.45 -28.01 12.14
C ALA A 209 13.66 -28.83 12.66
N ALA A 210 13.40 -30.02 13.18
CA ALA A 210 14.45 -30.90 13.69
C ALA A 210 15.44 -31.34 12.61
N HIS A 211 14.97 -31.59 11.38
CA HIS A 211 15.84 -31.92 10.25
C HIS A 211 16.62 -30.71 9.76
N LEU A 212 15.99 -29.56 9.63
CA LEU A 212 16.66 -28.32 9.21
C LEU A 212 17.88 -28.02 10.07
N LYS A 213 17.74 -28.07 11.40
CA LYS A 213 18.86 -27.81 12.33
C LYS A 213 20.02 -28.75 12.13
N LYS A 214 19.75 -30.07 11.95
CA LYS A 214 20.76 -31.08 11.69
C LYS A 214 21.49 -30.83 10.37
N TRP A 215 20.78 -30.50 9.32
CA TRP A 215 21.36 -30.29 8.00
C TRP A 215 22.15 -28.98 7.93
N LEU A 216 21.66 -27.90 8.55
CA LEU A 216 22.41 -26.65 8.65
C LEU A 216 23.79 -26.82 9.30
N ALA A 217 23.91 -27.68 10.31
CA ALA A 217 25.20 -27.98 10.96
C ALA A 217 26.19 -28.73 10.07
N ARG A 218 25.72 -29.34 8.97
CA ARG A 218 26.55 -30.13 8.02
C ARG A 218 27.00 -29.31 6.81
N LEU A 219 26.48 -28.07 6.63
CA LEU A 219 26.83 -27.23 5.48
C LEU A 219 28.33 -26.92 5.48
N ASP A 220 28.92 -26.90 4.29
CA ASP A 220 30.28 -26.44 4.05
C ASP A 220 30.26 -25.38 2.90
N ASN A 221 31.39 -24.80 2.59
CA ASN A 221 31.56 -23.78 1.55
C ASN A 221 32.45 -24.24 0.39
N LYS A 222 32.55 -25.54 0.17
CA LYS A 222 33.38 -26.14 -0.91
C LYS A 222 32.65 -26.13 -2.25
N ASN A 223 32.36 -24.94 -2.79
CA ASN A 223 31.66 -24.75 -4.04
C ASN A 223 32.27 -23.56 -4.82
N ALA A 224 31.75 -23.29 -6.02
CA ALA A 224 32.27 -22.25 -6.93
C ALA A 224 32.25 -20.81 -6.35
N GLN A 225 31.42 -20.55 -5.33
CA GLN A 225 31.29 -19.22 -4.72
C GLN A 225 31.97 -19.14 -3.34
N SER A 226 32.46 -20.24 -2.79
CA SER A 226 32.99 -20.35 -1.41
C SER A 226 31.93 -19.86 -0.37
N GLU A 227 30.65 -20.15 -0.61
CA GLU A 227 29.53 -19.78 0.24
C GLU A 227 28.84 -21.02 0.82
N TYR A 228 28.18 -20.89 1.97
CA TYR A 228 27.32 -21.92 2.52
C TYR A 228 25.97 -21.88 1.78
N TYR A 229 25.73 -22.84 0.91
CA TYR A 229 24.49 -22.93 0.14
C TYR A 229 23.37 -23.60 0.95
N LEU A 230 22.26 -22.91 1.14
CA LEU A 230 21.08 -23.53 1.77
C LEU A 230 20.55 -24.71 0.94
N THR A 231 20.70 -24.64 -0.37
CA THR A 231 20.26 -25.68 -1.31
C THR A 231 20.93 -27.03 -1.11
N ASP A 232 22.09 -27.07 -0.44
CA ASP A 232 22.77 -28.33 -0.12
C ASP A 232 22.02 -29.22 0.91
N ILE A 233 21.08 -28.65 1.68
CA ILE A 233 20.26 -29.46 2.60
C ILE A 233 19.42 -30.50 1.85
N VAL A 234 19.13 -30.30 0.56
CA VAL A 234 18.40 -31.26 -0.27
C VAL A 234 19.19 -32.57 -0.41
N LYS A 235 20.50 -32.47 -0.67
CA LYS A 235 21.38 -33.63 -0.74
C LYS A 235 21.44 -34.39 0.61
N PHE A 236 21.41 -33.62 1.71
CA PHE A 236 21.39 -34.22 3.04
C PHE A 236 20.07 -34.91 3.35
N ALA A 237 18.94 -34.34 2.93
CA ALA A 237 17.63 -34.95 3.07
C ALA A 237 17.58 -36.30 2.32
N VAL A 238 18.01 -36.32 1.07
CA VAL A 238 18.09 -37.54 0.26
C VAL A 238 19.00 -38.59 0.91
N ALA A 239 20.19 -38.21 1.36
CA ALA A 239 21.14 -39.10 2.01
C ALA A 239 20.62 -39.67 3.33
N ASP A 240 19.81 -38.91 4.07
CA ASP A 240 19.21 -39.32 5.34
C ASP A 240 17.88 -40.10 5.12
N GLY A 241 17.46 -40.34 3.87
CA GLY A 241 16.23 -41.04 3.52
C GLY A 241 14.94 -40.24 3.78
N VAL A 242 15.06 -38.94 3.93
CA VAL A 242 13.90 -38.05 4.08
C VAL A 242 13.36 -37.65 2.69
N GLY A 243 12.06 -37.84 2.47
CA GLY A 243 11.42 -37.52 1.19
C GLY A 243 11.58 -36.05 0.82
N VAL A 244 11.91 -35.77 -0.44
CA VAL A 244 11.96 -34.41 -1.00
C VAL A 244 10.91 -34.29 -2.07
N VAL A 245 9.99 -33.32 -1.90
CA VAL A 245 8.89 -33.08 -2.84
C VAL A 245 9.02 -31.70 -3.49
N GLY A 246 8.85 -31.61 -4.79
CA GLY A 246 8.68 -30.35 -5.52
C GLY A 246 7.18 -30.01 -5.61
N HIS A 247 6.78 -28.89 -5.02
CA HIS A 247 5.46 -28.31 -5.22
C HIS A 247 5.56 -27.29 -6.36
N GLN A 248 5.14 -27.72 -7.56
CA GLN A 248 5.27 -26.92 -8.77
C GLN A 248 4.07 -25.96 -8.91
N ILE A 249 4.36 -24.70 -9.22
CA ILE A 249 3.36 -23.67 -9.52
C ILE A 249 3.54 -23.13 -10.94
N GLY A 250 2.46 -22.58 -11.52
CA GLY A 250 2.49 -21.99 -12.87
C GLY A 250 2.61 -20.47 -12.92
N ASP A 251 2.47 -19.77 -11.77
CA ASP A 251 2.49 -18.30 -11.71
C ASP A 251 3.89 -17.79 -11.33
N GLU A 252 4.66 -17.40 -12.34
CA GLU A 252 6.03 -16.89 -12.19
C GLU A 252 6.10 -15.62 -11.32
N VAL A 253 5.03 -14.79 -11.32
CA VAL A 253 4.99 -13.53 -10.59
C VAL A 253 5.09 -13.75 -9.08
N GLN A 254 4.57 -14.88 -8.58
CA GLN A 254 4.61 -15.20 -7.15
C GLN A 254 6.02 -15.42 -6.59
N VAL A 255 6.97 -15.78 -7.44
CA VAL A 255 8.35 -16.10 -7.04
C VAL A 255 9.37 -15.15 -7.65
N ALA A 256 8.90 -14.13 -8.35
CA ALA A 256 9.78 -13.13 -8.94
C ALA A 256 10.43 -12.25 -7.86
N GLY A 257 11.75 -12.25 -7.82
CA GLY A 257 12.55 -11.45 -6.89
C GLY A 257 12.96 -10.12 -7.50
N VAL A 258 12.93 -9.06 -6.69
CA VAL A 258 13.38 -7.72 -7.07
C VAL A 258 14.88 -7.57 -6.86
N ASN A 259 15.63 -7.38 -7.93
CA ASN A 259 17.08 -7.15 -7.89
C ASN A 259 17.51 -5.87 -8.63
N SER A 260 16.61 -5.25 -9.38
CA SER A 260 16.86 -4.03 -10.14
C SER A 260 15.61 -3.14 -10.18
N PRO A 261 15.75 -1.84 -10.47
CA PRO A 261 14.59 -0.95 -10.66
C PRO A 261 13.66 -1.40 -11.79
N VAL A 262 14.17 -2.07 -12.82
CA VAL A 262 13.35 -2.63 -13.91
C VAL A 262 12.44 -3.73 -13.37
N GLN A 263 13.01 -4.71 -12.65
CA GLN A 263 12.22 -5.79 -12.04
C GLN A 263 11.20 -5.25 -11.02
N LEU A 264 11.55 -4.20 -10.27
CA LEU A 264 10.60 -3.55 -9.36
C LEU A 264 9.41 -2.96 -10.12
N ALA A 265 9.64 -2.27 -11.24
CA ALA A 265 8.58 -1.68 -12.06
C ALA A 265 7.68 -2.75 -12.72
N GLU A 266 8.28 -3.85 -13.18
CA GLU A 266 7.55 -4.99 -13.72
C GLU A 266 6.64 -5.63 -12.67
N LEU A 267 7.17 -5.85 -11.45
CA LEU A 267 6.41 -6.40 -10.34
C LEU A 267 5.31 -5.45 -9.85
N GLU A 268 5.59 -4.14 -9.80
CA GLU A 268 4.58 -3.12 -9.51
C GLU A 268 3.39 -3.24 -10.45
N ARG A 269 3.66 -3.32 -11.77
CA ARG A 269 2.59 -3.45 -12.76
C ARG A 269 1.82 -4.76 -12.63
N ALA A 270 2.51 -5.87 -12.38
CA ALA A 270 1.86 -7.16 -12.14
C ALA A 270 0.95 -7.13 -10.90
N TYR A 271 1.40 -6.51 -9.82
CA TYR A 271 0.62 -6.34 -8.59
C TYR A 271 -0.62 -5.48 -8.83
N GLN A 272 -0.47 -4.32 -9.49
CA GLN A 272 -1.59 -3.42 -9.79
C GLN A 272 -2.61 -4.07 -10.73
N THR A 273 -2.16 -4.85 -11.70
CA THR A 273 -3.06 -5.62 -12.57
C THR A 273 -3.87 -6.64 -11.78
N ARG A 274 -3.22 -7.35 -10.84
CA ARG A 274 -3.90 -8.30 -9.95
C ARG A 274 -4.97 -7.60 -9.10
N LEU A 275 -4.64 -6.47 -8.48
CA LEU A 275 -5.59 -5.67 -7.71
C LEU A 275 -6.75 -5.19 -8.57
N ALA A 276 -6.49 -4.68 -9.77
CA ALA A 276 -7.53 -4.24 -10.69
C ALA A 276 -8.52 -5.36 -11.01
N HIS A 277 -8.03 -6.58 -11.29
CA HIS A 277 -8.87 -7.74 -11.52
C HIS A 277 -9.73 -8.08 -10.29
N GLN A 278 -9.14 -8.08 -9.10
CA GLN A 278 -9.88 -8.32 -7.84
C GLN A 278 -11.01 -7.30 -7.63
N PHE A 279 -10.77 -6.02 -7.90
CA PHE A 279 -11.82 -5.00 -7.82
C PHE A 279 -12.91 -5.20 -8.86
N MET A 280 -12.56 -5.57 -10.10
CA MET A 280 -13.55 -5.87 -11.15
C MET A 280 -14.39 -7.10 -10.81
N GLU A 281 -13.80 -8.14 -10.23
CA GLU A 281 -14.52 -9.33 -9.73
C GLU A 281 -15.49 -8.98 -8.59
N GLN A 282 -15.19 -7.95 -7.79
CA GLN A 282 -16.05 -7.41 -6.75
C GLN A 282 -17.12 -6.43 -7.29
N GLY A 283 -17.15 -6.19 -8.60
CA GLY A 283 -18.16 -5.36 -9.26
C GLY A 283 -17.75 -3.90 -9.48
N VAL A 284 -16.51 -3.51 -9.22
CA VAL A 284 -16.01 -2.17 -9.56
C VAL A 284 -15.79 -2.08 -11.08
N ARG A 285 -16.31 -1.03 -11.70
CA ARG A 285 -16.07 -0.76 -13.11
C ARG A 285 -14.82 0.08 -13.30
N LEU A 286 -13.76 -0.51 -13.87
CA LEU A 286 -12.55 0.18 -14.31
C LEU A 286 -12.61 0.43 -15.81
N ALA A 287 -12.32 1.66 -16.25
CA ALA A 287 -12.27 1.98 -17.69
C ALA A 287 -11.06 1.32 -18.36
N ASP A 288 -9.93 1.22 -17.67
CA ASP A 288 -8.73 0.52 -18.12
C ASP A 288 -7.94 -0.02 -16.93
N PRO A 289 -7.91 -1.34 -16.68
CA PRO A 289 -7.19 -1.93 -15.56
C PRO A 289 -5.67 -1.71 -15.59
N ALA A 290 -5.07 -1.40 -16.75
CA ALA A 290 -3.65 -1.12 -16.86
C ALA A 290 -3.28 0.30 -16.40
N ARG A 291 -4.26 1.19 -16.23
CA ARG A 291 -4.10 2.59 -15.84
C ARG A 291 -4.80 2.91 -14.53
N PHE A 292 -4.64 2.02 -13.57
CA PHE A 292 -5.23 2.09 -12.23
C PHE A 292 -4.15 1.69 -11.23
N ASP A 293 -3.87 2.52 -10.24
CA ASP A 293 -2.85 2.28 -9.23
C ASP A 293 -3.39 2.49 -7.81
N VAL A 294 -3.12 1.51 -6.94
CA VAL A 294 -3.37 1.61 -5.50
C VAL A 294 -2.05 1.51 -4.75
N ARG A 295 -1.74 2.55 -3.96
CA ARG A 295 -0.54 2.65 -3.13
C ARG A 295 -0.95 2.75 -1.67
N GLY A 296 -1.50 1.66 -1.15
CA GLY A 296 -2.05 1.58 0.19
C GLY A 296 -3.28 0.68 0.25
N SER A 297 -4.38 1.17 0.80
CA SER A 297 -5.64 0.44 0.94
C SER A 297 -6.78 1.20 0.25
N LEU A 298 -7.48 0.53 -0.64
CA LEU A 298 -8.70 1.02 -1.28
C LEU A 298 -9.84 0.07 -0.92
N THR A 299 -10.97 0.63 -0.51
CA THR A 299 -12.24 -0.12 -0.37
C THR A 299 -13.30 0.52 -1.25
N CYS A 300 -14.06 -0.31 -1.95
CA CYS A 300 -15.14 0.12 -2.81
C CYS A 300 -16.43 -0.62 -2.41
N ALA A 301 -17.51 0.15 -2.28
CA ALA A 301 -18.86 -0.39 -2.16
C ALA A 301 -19.43 -0.71 -3.56
N GLN A 302 -20.75 -0.87 -3.69
CA GLN A 302 -21.39 -1.32 -4.93
C GLN A 302 -21.43 -0.22 -6.00
N ASP A 303 -21.37 -0.63 -7.26
CA ASP A 303 -21.56 0.21 -8.45
C ASP A 303 -20.55 1.38 -8.57
N VAL A 304 -19.37 1.25 -7.97
CA VAL A 304 -18.28 2.23 -8.10
C VAL A 304 -17.74 2.19 -9.53
N SER A 305 -17.47 3.36 -10.10
CA SER A 305 -16.83 3.47 -11.40
C SER A 305 -15.61 4.39 -11.37
N ILE A 306 -14.49 3.91 -11.92
CA ILE A 306 -13.20 4.59 -11.90
C ILE A 306 -12.68 4.69 -13.35
N ASP A 307 -12.36 5.90 -13.76
CA ASP A 307 -11.80 6.21 -15.07
C ASP A 307 -10.27 6.00 -15.09
N VAL A 308 -9.65 6.28 -16.21
CA VAL A 308 -8.21 6.01 -16.46
C VAL A 308 -7.27 6.90 -15.65
N ASN A 309 -6.06 6.40 -15.40
CA ASN A 309 -4.96 7.12 -14.73
C ASN A 309 -5.31 7.61 -13.31
N CYS A 310 -6.15 6.90 -12.60
CA CYS A 310 -6.46 7.21 -11.20
C CYS A 310 -5.45 6.55 -10.27
N VAL A 311 -4.99 7.30 -9.26
CA VAL A 311 -4.06 6.85 -8.23
C VAL A 311 -4.70 7.03 -6.86
N PHE A 312 -4.73 5.94 -6.09
CA PHE A 312 -5.25 5.93 -4.71
C PHE A 312 -4.10 5.67 -3.74
N GLU A 313 -3.90 6.55 -2.75
CA GLU A 313 -2.78 6.46 -1.82
C GLU A 313 -3.25 6.44 -0.35
N GLY A 314 -2.50 5.74 0.51
CA GLY A 314 -2.83 5.61 1.92
C GLY A 314 -4.13 4.82 2.13
N VAL A 315 -5.10 5.36 2.86
CA VAL A 315 -6.39 4.73 3.13
C VAL A 315 -7.51 5.48 2.43
N VAL A 316 -8.15 4.85 1.45
CA VAL A 316 -9.25 5.44 0.68
C VAL A 316 -10.48 4.53 0.74
N SER A 317 -11.65 5.12 0.97
CA SER A 317 -12.94 4.42 0.98
C SER A 317 -13.92 5.10 0.05
N LEU A 318 -14.54 4.32 -0.85
CA LEU A 318 -15.53 4.76 -1.83
C LEU A 318 -16.87 4.08 -1.53
N GLY A 319 -17.89 4.90 -1.25
CA GLY A 319 -19.27 4.44 -1.04
C GLY A 319 -19.98 4.02 -2.33
N ASP A 320 -21.24 3.58 -2.20
CA ASP A 320 -22.04 3.12 -3.33
C ASP A 320 -22.17 4.16 -4.44
N ARG A 321 -22.10 3.73 -5.69
CA ARG A 321 -22.30 4.55 -6.90
C ARG A 321 -21.36 5.75 -7.01
N VAL A 322 -20.24 5.76 -6.31
CA VAL A 322 -19.21 6.78 -6.47
C VAL A 322 -18.63 6.73 -7.88
N LYS A 323 -18.42 7.91 -8.47
CA LYS A 323 -17.80 8.06 -9.80
C LYS A 323 -16.50 8.84 -9.69
N ILE A 324 -15.41 8.25 -10.14
CA ILE A 324 -14.10 8.90 -10.18
C ILE A 324 -13.71 9.14 -11.64
N GLY A 325 -13.55 10.38 -12.03
CA GLY A 325 -13.12 10.80 -13.36
C GLY A 325 -11.61 10.58 -13.58
N ALA A 326 -11.19 10.70 -14.84
CA ALA A 326 -9.82 10.43 -15.25
C ALA A 326 -8.77 11.34 -14.57
N ASN A 327 -7.56 10.82 -14.38
CA ASN A 327 -6.41 11.56 -13.86
C ASN A 327 -6.61 12.13 -12.45
N CYS A 328 -7.39 11.48 -11.60
CA CYS A 328 -7.55 11.84 -10.20
C CYS A 328 -6.46 11.21 -9.34
N VAL A 329 -5.96 11.98 -8.36
CA VAL A 329 -5.08 11.49 -7.28
C VAL A 329 -5.81 11.70 -5.97
N ILE A 330 -6.05 10.61 -5.24
CA ILE A 330 -6.86 10.63 -4.01
C ILE A 330 -6.10 9.92 -2.90
N SER A 331 -5.83 10.63 -1.80
CA SER A 331 -5.12 10.07 -0.66
C SER A 331 -5.83 10.33 0.66
N ASN A 332 -5.86 9.29 1.53
CA ASN A 332 -6.41 9.35 2.89
C ASN A 332 -7.79 10.06 2.93
N CYS A 333 -8.76 9.53 2.18
CA CYS A 333 -10.06 10.16 1.97
C CYS A 333 -11.21 9.16 2.03
N THR A 334 -12.32 9.56 2.64
CA THR A 334 -13.60 8.86 2.57
C THR A 334 -14.54 9.61 1.64
N ILE A 335 -15.09 8.93 0.65
CA ILE A 335 -16.05 9.47 -0.32
C ILE A 335 -17.36 8.72 -0.18
N ALA A 336 -18.41 9.43 0.22
CA ALA A 336 -19.71 8.84 0.51
C ALA A 336 -20.51 8.55 -0.78
N ALA A 337 -21.62 7.84 -0.61
CA ALA A 337 -22.42 7.30 -1.71
C ALA A 337 -22.90 8.38 -2.70
N GLY A 338 -22.89 8.05 -3.99
CA GLY A 338 -23.39 8.89 -5.07
C GLY A 338 -22.52 10.12 -5.40
N ALA A 339 -21.42 10.35 -4.69
CA ALA A 339 -20.54 11.47 -4.98
C ALA A 339 -19.84 11.29 -6.34
N THR A 340 -19.55 12.40 -7.00
CA THR A 340 -18.86 12.46 -8.28
C THR A 340 -17.61 13.31 -8.18
N ILE A 341 -16.47 12.71 -8.45
CA ILE A 341 -15.17 13.37 -8.54
C ILE A 341 -14.82 13.51 -10.02
N HIS A 342 -14.82 14.75 -10.52
CA HIS A 342 -14.49 15.03 -11.91
C HIS A 342 -12.98 14.94 -12.17
N ALA A 343 -12.63 14.79 -13.44
CA ALA A 343 -11.25 14.61 -13.91
C ALA A 343 -10.28 15.68 -13.38
N PHE A 344 -9.00 15.27 -13.20
CA PHE A 344 -7.92 16.13 -12.72
C PHE A 344 -8.14 16.71 -11.32
N THR A 345 -8.93 16.06 -10.49
CA THR A 345 -9.11 16.46 -9.09
C THR A 345 -8.03 15.82 -8.22
N HIS A 346 -7.45 16.62 -7.31
CA HIS A 346 -6.46 16.17 -6.34
C HIS A 346 -7.03 16.26 -4.92
N ILE A 347 -7.14 15.14 -4.24
CA ILE A 347 -7.57 15.04 -2.84
C ILE A 347 -6.42 14.51 -2.00
N GLU A 348 -5.97 15.31 -1.02
CA GLU A 348 -4.81 15.02 -0.18
C GLU A 348 -5.22 15.09 1.30
N GLY A 349 -5.56 13.95 1.91
CA GLY A 349 -6.00 13.91 3.31
C GLY A 349 -4.85 13.96 4.32
N GLU A 350 -3.66 13.49 3.98
CA GLU A 350 -2.51 13.33 4.88
C GLU A 350 -2.92 12.73 6.26
N LYS A 351 -2.51 13.39 7.37
CA LYS A 351 -2.81 12.94 8.73
C LYS A 351 -4.20 13.33 9.23
N LEU A 352 -4.77 14.44 8.69
CA LEU A 352 -6.08 14.93 9.12
C LEU A 352 -7.25 14.25 8.40
N GLY A 353 -6.95 13.53 7.32
CA GLY A 353 -7.95 12.98 6.43
C GLY A 353 -8.66 14.05 5.60
N ALA A 354 -9.43 13.59 4.63
CA ALA A 354 -10.42 14.38 3.90
C ALA A 354 -11.72 13.58 3.82
N SER A 355 -12.87 14.27 3.69
CA SER A 355 -14.15 13.60 3.49
C SER A 355 -15.02 14.33 2.48
N VAL A 356 -15.72 13.54 1.65
CA VAL A 356 -16.67 14.03 0.64
C VAL A 356 -18.03 13.38 0.94
N GLY A 357 -19.03 14.22 1.20
CA GLY A 357 -20.38 13.80 1.56
C GLY A 357 -21.16 13.19 0.41
N ALA A 358 -22.28 12.54 0.76
CA ALA A 358 -23.15 11.90 -0.21
C ALA A 358 -23.65 12.88 -1.27
N GLY A 359 -23.71 12.45 -2.53
CA GLY A 359 -24.18 13.27 -3.65
C GLY A 359 -23.31 14.46 -4.00
N ALA A 360 -22.21 14.73 -3.29
CA ALA A 360 -21.35 15.85 -3.55
C ALA A 360 -20.64 15.74 -4.92
N ILE A 361 -20.36 16.90 -5.52
CA ILE A 361 -19.69 17.03 -6.81
C ILE A 361 -18.40 17.83 -6.62
N VAL A 362 -17.26 17.26 -7.04
CA VAL A 362 -15.95 17.88 -6.87
C VAL A 362 -15.19 17.90 -8.18
N GLY A 363 -14.68 19.07 -8.55
CA GLY A 363 -13.89 19.27 -9.76
C GLY A 363 -14.66 19.77 -10.97
N PRO A 364 -14.07 19.75 -12.20
CA PRO A 364 -12.70 19.32 -12.46
C PRO A 364 -11.64 20.31 -11.93
N PHE A 365 -10.36 19.85 -11.86
CA PHE A 365 -9.24 20.68 -11.41
C PHE A 365 -9.43 21.28 -10.00
N ALA A 366 -10.15 20.60 -9.12
CA ALA A 366 -10.29 20.99 -7.73
C ALA A 366 -9.18 20.40 -6.86
N ARG A 367 -8.85 21.07 -5.76
CA ARG A 367 -7.91 20.55 -4.76
C ARG A 367 -8.53 20.54 -3.38
N LEU A 368 -8.67 19.33 -2.81
CA LEU A 368 -9.00 19.17 -1.39
C LEU A 368 -7.73 18.84 -0.62
N ARG A 369 -7.48 19.63 0.42
CA ARG A 369 -6.28 19.49 1.25
C ARG A 369 -6.64 18.90 2.63
N PRO A 370 -5.62 18.57 3.47
CA PRO A 370 -5.85 17.98 4.78
C PRO A 370 -6.89 18.75 5.60
N GLY A 371 -7.84 18.01 6.18
CA GLY A 371 -8.94 18.57 6.98
C GLY A 371 -10.11 19.14 6.16
N ALA A 372 -10.15 18.99 4.84
CA ALA A 372 -11.33 19.33 4.04
C ALA A 372 -12.48 18.35 4.33
N ARG A 373 -13.63 18.88 4.75
CA ARG A 373 -14.84 18.09 5.07
C ARG A 373 -16.03 18.66 4.34
N LEU A 374 -16.46 17.95 3.32
CA LEU A 374 -17.61 18.34 2.49
C LEU A 374 -18.83 17.55 2.94
N GLY A 375 -19.91 18.25 3.26
CA GLY A 375 -21.21 17.69 3.58
C GLY A 375 -21.95 17.15 2.35
N GLU A 376 -23.20 16.72 2.59
CA GLU A 376 -24.09 16.21 1.56
C GLU A 376 -24.40 17.28 0.50
N ASP A 377 -24.44 16.88 -0.78
CA ASP A 377 -24.75 17.74 -1.92
C ASP A 377 -23.89 19.01 -2.05
N VAL A 378 -22.69 19.01 -1.50
CA VAL A 378 -21.74 20.11 -1.67
C VAL A 378 -21.19 20.12 -3.10
N HIS A 379 -21.08 21.31 -3.69
CA HIS A 379 -20.46 21.49 -5.01
C HIS A 379 -19.16 22.29 -4.91
N ILE A 380 -18.06 21.67 -5.27
CA ILE A 380 -16.73 22.28 -5.43
C ILE A 380 -16.36 22.21 -6.91
N GLY A 381 -16.29 23.36 -7.57
CA GLY A 381 -16.02 23.41 -9.00
C GLY A 381 -14.54 23.60 -9.35
N ASN A 382 -14.30 24.07 -10.57
CA ASN A 382 -12.96 24.15 -11.14
C ASN A 382 -12.06 25.21 -10.49
N PHE A 383 -10.81 24.83 -10.26
CA PHE A 383 -9.78 25.68 -9.64
C PHE A 383 -10.18 26.21 -8.25
N VAL A 384 -10.89 25.40 -7.49
CA VAL A 384 -11.23 25.67 -6.10
C VAL A 384 -10.32 24.84 -5.19
N GLU A 385 -9.73 25.49 -4.20
CA GLU A 385 -8.95 24.84 -3.15
C GLU A 385 -9.69 24.95 -1.81
N VAL A 386 -9.86 23.79 -1.13
CA VAL A 386 -10.43 23.69 0.22
C VAL A 386 -9.38 23.10 1.16
N LYS A 387 -9.09 23.79 2.26
CA LYS A 387 -8.10 23.35 3.26
C LYS A 387 -8.63 23.53 4.67
N ASN A 388 -8.56 22.48 5.50
CA ASN A 388 -8.95 22.54 6.91
C ASN A 388 -10.28 23.30 7.10
N SER A 389 -11.29 22.95 6.32
CA SER A 389 -12.57 23.65 6.26
C SER A 389 -13.74 22.69 6.18
N THR A 390 -14.84 23.05 6.84
CA THR A 390 -16.09 22.28 6.79
C THR A 390 -17.11 23.04 5.99
N LEU A 391 -17.70 22.39 4.98
CA LEU A 391 -18.81 22.92 4.20
C LEU A 391 -20.05 22.07 4.47
N ALA A 392 -21.10 22.69 4.97
CA ALA A 392 -22.36 22.01 5.28
C ALA A 392 -23.18 21.70 4.03
N LYS A 393 -24.29 20.98 4.19
CA LYS A 393 -25.16 20.48 3.12
C LYS A 393 -25.50 21.57 2.10
N GLY A 394 -25.32 21.24 0.82
CA GLY A 394 -25.71 22.07 -0.32
C GLY A 394 -24.91 23.37 -0.51
N ALA A 395 -23.81 23.56 0.25
CA ALA A 395 -22.92 24.69 0.03
C ALA A 395 -22.19 24.56 -1.33
N LYS A 396 -21.93 25.69 -1.99
CA LYS A 396 -21.38 25.75 -3.34
C LYS A 396 -20.21 26.73 -3.43
N ALA A 397 -19.08 26.28 -3.99
CA ALA A 397 -17.95 27.10 -4.38
C ALA A 397 -17.46 26.59 -5.77
N ASN A 398 -17.97 27.20 -6.84
CA ASN A 398 -17.89 26.58 -8.16
C ASN A 398 -16.72 27.06 -9.01
N HIS A 399 -16.05 28.16 -8.67
CA HIS A 399 -15.06 28.76 -9.56
C HIS A 399 -13.96 29.50 -8.81
N LEU A 400 -12.67 29.18 -9.09
CA LEU A 400 -11.50 30.02 -8.79
C LEU A 400 -11.47 30.53 -7.32
N ALA A 401 -11.76 29.68 -6.34
CA ALA A 401 -11.95 30.13 -4.97
C ALA A 401 -10.95 29.43 -4.00
N TYR A 402 -10.66 30.11 -2.89
CA TYR A 402 -9.92 29.53 -1.78
C TYR A 402 -10.72 29.58 -0.49
N LEU A 403 -10.92 28.42 0.13
CA LEU A 403 -11.52 28.26 1.43
C LEU A 403 -10.52 27.60 2.37
N GLY A 404 -9.90 28.38 3.24
CA GLY A 404 -8.94 27.90 4.24
C GLY A 404 -9.38 28.26 5.65
N ASP A 405 -9.31 27.28 6.57
CA ASP A 405 -9.70 27.44 7.97
C ASP A 405 -11.11 28.05 8.12
N ALA A 406 -12.07 27.54 7.34
CA ALA A 406 -13.42 28.09 7.25
C ALA A 406 -14.49 27.09 7.73
N VAL A 407 -15.54 27.63 8.38
CA VAL A 407 -16.78 26.91 8.67
C VAL A 407 -17.88 27.54 7.82
N VAL A 408 -18.39 26.76 6.87
CA VAL A 408 -19.37 27.22 5.87
C VAL A 408 -20.70 26.51 6.10
N GLY A 409 -21.74 27.27 6.36
CA GLY A 409 -23.09 26.82 6.65
C GLY A 409 -23.81 26.23 5.42
N GLU A 410 -25.00 25.70 5.66
CA GLU A 410 -25.81 25.09 4.62
C GLU A 410 -26.21 26.09 3.52
N ARG A 411 -26.31 25.61 2.28
CA ARG A 411 -26.80 26.34 1.11
C ARG A 411 -26.05 27.65 0.81
N VAL A 412 -24.88 27.86 1.39
CA VAL A 412 -24.03 29.01 1.06
C VAL A 412 -23.63 28.95 -0.41
N ASN A 413 -23.73 30.12 -1.06
CA ASN A 413 -23.15 30.28 -2.40
C ASN A 413 -21.90 31.16 -2.33
N TYR A 414 -20.74 30.55 -2.53
CA TYR A 414 -19.43 31.21 -2.46
C TYR A 414 -18.99 31.68 -3.85
N GLY A 415 -18.95 33.00 -4.06
CA GLY A 415 -18.70 33.59 -5.37
C GLY A 415 -17.31 33.33 -5.95
N ALA A 416 -17.27 33.36 -7.27
CA ALA A 416 -16.04 33.15 -8.03
C ALA A 416 -14.92 34.13 -7.65
N GLY A 417 -13.68 33.65 -7.53
CA GLY A 417 -12.52 34.46 -7.18
C GLY A 417 -12.47 34.93 -5.72
N SER A 418 -13.38 34.46 -4.88
CA SER A 418 -13.40 34.87 -3.46
C SER A 418 -12.47 34.03 -2.63
N ILE A 419 -11.87 34.62 -1.59
CA ILE A 419 -10.89 33.96 -0.72
C ILE A 419 -11.16 34.24 0.76
N THR A 420 -10.88 33.27 1.63
CA THR A 420 -10.72 33.47 3.07
C THR A 420 -9.27 33.84 3.35
N ALA A 421 -8.99 35.07 3.77
CA ALA A 421 -7.67 35.52 4.19
C ALA A 421 -7.45 35.09 5.65
N ASN A 422 -6.99 33.85 5.84
CA ASN A 422 -6.96 33.15 7.11
C ASN A 422 -5.62 33.23 7.86
N TYR A 423 -4.62 33.94 7.33
CA TYR A 423 -3.27 34.02 7.92
C TYR A 423 -2.81 35.46 8.08
N ASP A 424 -2.40 35.87 9.28
CA ASP A 424 -1.97 37.22 9.60
C ASP A 424 -0.44 37.45 9.56
N GLY A 425 0.30 36.42 9.15
CA GLY A 425 1.77 36.42 9.14
C GLY A 425 2.37 35.57 10.27
N ALA A 426 1.61 35.25 11.32
CA ALA A 426 2.03 34.42 12.45
C ALA A 426 1.01 33.33 12.78
N PHE A 427 -0.28 33.65 12.82
CA PHE A 427 -1.34 32.76 13.26
C PHE A 427 -2.41 32.57 12.16
N LYS A 428 -3.16 31.48 12.28
CA LYS A 428 -4.33 31.20 11.44
C LYS A 428 -5.59 31.52 12.21
N HIS A 429 -6.56 32.08 11.51
CA HIS A 429 -7.83 32.50 12.04
C HIS A 429 -8.97 31.89 11.23
N THR A 430 -10.12 31.72 11.86
CA THR A 430 -11.29 31.06 11.25
C THR A 430 -12.23 32.11 10.62
N THR A 431 -12.71 31.81 9.43
CA THR A 431 -13.86 32.50 8.82
C THR A 431 -15.10 31.65 9.04
N THR A 432 -16.15 32.23 9.63
CA THR A 432 -17.44 31.56 9.79
C THR A 432 -18.45 32.21 8.80
N ILE A 433 -19.06 31.36 7.97
CA ILE A 433 -20.12 31.79 7.04
C ILE A 433 -21.36 31.00 7.41
N GLU A 434 -22.38 31.66 7.94
CA GLU A 434 -23.59 31.00 8.39
C GLU A 434 -24.49 30.56 7.20
N ALA A 435 -25.60 29.88 7.49
CA ALA A 435 -26.46 29.31 6.45
C ALA A 435 -27.08 30.37 5.52
N ASP A 436 -27.36 29.95 4.28
CA ASP A 436 -28.06 30.75 3.25
C ASP A 436 -27.34 32.06 2.85
N VAL A 437 -26.05 32.16 3.12
CA VAL A 437 -25.24 33.34 2.77
C VAL A 437 -24.85 33.32 1.27
N HIS A 438 -24.87 34.50 0.65
CA HIS A 438 -24.35 34.74 -0.69
C HIS A 438 -23.07 35.59 -0.63
N ILE A 439 -21.94 35.05 -0.97
CA ILE A 439 -20.68 35.80 -1.16
C ILE A 439 -20.57 36.17 -2.63
N GLY A 440 -20.47 37.47 -2.92
CA GLY A 440 -20.25 37.96 -4.27
C GLY A 440 -18.88 37.54 -4.83
N SER A 441 -18.68 37.70 -6.14
CA SER A 441 -17.39 37.37 -6.78
C SER A 441 -16.27 38.33 -6.35
N ASN A 442 -15.03 37.82 -6.34
CA ASN A 442 -13.80 38.56 -6.00
C ASN A 442 -13.86 39.24 -4.62
N CYS A 443 -14.45 38.55 -3.63
CA CYS A 443 -14.47 39.04 -2.25
C CYS A 443 -13.28 38.49 -1.46
N VAL A 444 -12.78 39.30 -0.52
CA VAL A 444 -11.78 38.90 0.47
C VAL A 444 -12.42 38.93 1.85
N LEU A 445 -12.52 37.80 2.51
CA LEU A 445 -12.98 37.68 3.89
C LEU A 445 -11.75 37.59 4.81
N VAL A 446 -11.45 38.67 5.54
CA VAL A 446 -10.28 38.76 6.41
C VAL A 446 -10.62 38.15 7.78
N ALA A 447 -10.11 36.96 8.05
CA ALA A 447 -10.36 36.27 9.30
C ALA A 447 -9.59 36.90 10.51
N PRO A 448 -10.15 36.85 11.74
CA PRO A 448 -11.42 36.22 12.07
C PRO A 448 -12.63 37.08 11.65
N VAL A 449 -13.63 36.47 11.02
CA VAL A 449 -14.84 37.17 10.61
C VAL A 449 -16.04 36.22 10.53
N THR A 450 -17.21 36.68 10.93
CA THR A 450 -18.48 35.95 10.80
C THR A 450 -19.40 36.66 9.82
N ILE A 451 -19.93 35.94 8.82
CA ILE A 451 -20.96 36.41 7.91
C ILE A 451 -22.29 35.82 8.38
N GLY A 452 -23.19 36.69 8.86
CA GLY A 452 -24.47 36.28 9.46
C GLY A 452 -25.43 35.66 8.46
N ALA A 453 -26.27 34.74 8.94
CA ALA A 453 -27.19 33.90 8.14
C ALA A 453 -28.07 34.71 7.19
N GLY A 454 -28.27 34.21 5.97
CA GLY A 454 -29.06 34.88 4.92
C GLY A 454 -28.45 36.20 4.43
N GLY A 455 -27.24 36.56 4.87
CA GLY A 455 -26.52 37.74 4.48
C GLY A 455 -26.01 37.69 3.03
N THR A 456 -25.72 38.82 2.46
CA THR A 456 -25.13 38.98 1.13
C THR A 456 -23.89 39.86 1.21
N VAL A 457 -22.77 39.40 0.66
CA VAL A 457 -21.57 40.24 0.47
C VAL A 457 -21.52 40.72 -0.97
N GLY A 458 -21.49 42.03 -1.19
CA GLY A 458 -21.42 42.59 -2.54
C GLY A 458 -20.09 42.31 -3.22
N GLY A 459 -20.12 41.95 -4.52
CA GLY A 459 -18.92 41.58 -5.27
C GLY A 459 -17.77 42.59 -5.19
N GLY A 460 -16.53 42.16 -5.14
CA GLY A 460 -15.34 42.99 -5.01
C GLY A 460 -15.14 43.60 -3.63
N SER A 461 -15.81 43.10 -2.60
CA SER A 461 -15.71 43.62 -1.23
C SER A 461 -14.60 42.98 -0.44
N THR A 462 -13.89 43.74 0.41
CA THR A 462 -13.00 43.25 1.44
C THR A 462 -13.67 43.41 2.80
N ILE A 463 -14.09 42.28 3.39
CA ILE A 463 -14.82 42.24 4.66
C ILE A 463 -13.85 41.97 5.81
N THR A 464 -13.77 42.90 6.78
CA THR A 464 -12.84 42.86 7.90
C THR A 464 -13.53 42.84 9.27
N LYS A 465 -14.87 42.87 9.28
CA LYS A 465 -15.70 42.84 10.50
C LYS A 465 -16.92 41.95 10.27
N ASP A 466 -17.45 41.41 11.33
CA ASP A 466 -18.68 40.63 11.32
C ASP A 466 -19.84 41.38 10.64
N THR A 467 -20.66 40.61 9.91
CA THR A 467 -21.84 41.17 9.24
C THR A 467 -23.10 40.62 9.87
N PRO A 468 -24.16 41.47 10.05
CA PRO A 468 -25.44 41.01 10.60
C PRO A 468 -26.16 40.03 9.66
N SER A 469 -27.01 39.17 10.25
CA SER A 469 -27.89 38.27 9.49
C SER A 469 -28.83 39.06 8.57
N GLY A 470 -29.10 38.55 7.37
CA GLY A 470 -30.01 39.16 6.36
C GLY A 470 -29.51 40.47 5.75
N ALA A 471 -28.31 40.94 6.07
CA ALA A 471 -27.79 42.22 5.61
C ALA A 471 -27.04 42.11 4.27
N LEU A 472 -27.09 43.21 3.49
CA LEU A 472 -26.17 43.43 2.37
C LEU A 472 -24.93 44.18 2.89
N SER A 473 -23.78 43.57 2.83
CA SER A 473 -22.49 44.14 3.24
C SER A 473 -21.63 44.45 2.02
N VAL A 474 -21.19 45.69 1.91
CA VAL A 474 -20.38 46.19 0.77
C VAL A 474 -19.21 47.01 1.29
N ALA A 475 -18.00 46.60 0.96
CA ALA A 475 -16.75 47.25 1.35
C ALA A 475 -15.81 47.38 0.13
N ARG A 476 -16.07 48.38 -0.72
CA ARG A 476 -15.32 48.71 -1.94
C ARG A 476 -15.31 50.21 -2.21
N GLY A 477 -14.30 50.70 -2.91
CA GLY A 477 -14.18 52.10 -3.28
C GLY A 477 -15.28 52.56 -4.23
N LYS A 478 -15.54 53.88 -4.28
CA LYS A 478 -16.41 54.47 -5.29
C LYS A 478 -15.77 54.35 -6.67
N GLN A 479 -16.57 54.01 -7.68
CA GLN A 479 -16.09 53.99 -9.05
C GLN A 479 -15.67 55.41 -9.48
N ALA A 480 -14.45 55.56 -9.96
CA ALA A 480 -13.95 56.80 -10.57
C ALA A 480 -13.83 56.61 -12.09
N ILE A 481 -14.24 57.61 -12.83
CA ILE A 481 -14.16 57.66 -14.29
C ILE A 481 -13.22 58.80 -14.67
N ILE A 482 -12.13 58.48 -15.39
CA ILE A 482 -11.20 59.47 -15.94
C ILE A 482 -11.55 59.60 -17.42
N ALA A 483 -12.27 60.66 -17.76
CA ALA A 483 -12.62 60.94 -19.14
C ALA A 483 -11.36 61.26 -19.97
N ASN A 484 -11.33 60.78 -21.21
CA ASN A 484 -10.22 61.01 -22.15
C ASN A 484 -8.86 60.44 -21.70
N TRP A 485 -8.84 59.44 -20.78
CA TRP A 485 -7.62 58.77 -20.42
C TRP A 485 -6.93 58.13 -21.64
N LYS A 486 -5.67 58.47 -21.85
CA LYS A 486 -4.87 57.89 -22.93
C LYS A 486 -3.94 56.83 -22.35
N ARG A 487 -4.00 55.63 -22.93
CA ARG A 487 -3.04 54.57 -22.60
C ARG A 487 -1.63 55.07 -23.01
N PRO A 488 -0.63 54.94 -22.12
CA PRO A 488 0.77 55.17 -22.51
C PRO A 488 1.13 54.31 -23.72
N SER A 489 1.74 54.92 -24.73
CA SER A 489 2.31 54.22 -25.89
C SER A 489 3.82 54.43 -25.91
N LYS A 490 4.56 53.36 -26.34
CA LYS A 490 5.99 53.50 -26.59
C LYS A 490 6.25 54.30 -27.86
#